data_a3d49cc1ff029984b34ede0a45d46543
#
_entry.id   a3d49cc1ff029984b34ede0a45d46543
#
_cell.length_a   1.000
_cell.length_b   1.000
_cell.length_c   1.000
_cell.angle_alpha   90.00
_cell.angle_beta   90.00
_cell.angle_gamma   90.00
#
_symmetry.space_group_name_H-M   'P 1'
#
loop_
_entity.id
_entity.type
_entity.pdbx_description
1 polymer ?
#
loop_
_entity_poly.entity_id
_entity_poly.type
_entity_poly.pdbx_seq_one_letter_code
_entity_poly.pdbx_strand_id
1 'polypeptide(L)'
;MFLYKQLDDPQQILPLATSAFALRPIEQGAADGWLASSVKHGCELYGVYEDDALLAGFMLYDFQMRLRSCVVPMGGIGLLCSRLDARGKGAVRFMIQNSLDTMMQKGQVVCVLDPFDETFYRHYGWEKFSRCQIIEISPNLLKVPERLGAGITATDLPFPDEASMSFYNQYAAEHYTLAQRTQREWESRTQILSWSTDTAARGVVKFFRNECVAGLMGYDLTRKDGEDRPTFHANLLACEDEAVFQEMLRYLRQLSHQVATLRICLPLDRELWPYLSDRPAKSTIRDLFMIRIVSLDLLDGLRMDAPDMSLGVDVVDEQAPWNHGVW
;
A
#
# COMPACT_ATOMS: atom_id res chain seq x y z
N MET A 1 27.72 12.42 17.00
CA MET A 1 26.48 13.21 17.08
C MET A 1 25.63 12.90 15.84
N PHE A 2 24.35 12.55 16.01
CA PHE A 2 23.49 12.22 14.85
C PHE A 2 23.09 13.46 14.07
N LEU A 3 23.13 13.35 12.75
CA LEU A 3 22.63 14.34 11.80
C LEU A 3 21.52 13.70 10.94
N TYR A 4 20.33 14.29 10.93
CA TYR A 4 19.23 13.91 10.07
C TYR A 4 19.18 14.83 8.86
N LYS A 5 19.14 14.27 7.65
CA LYS A 5 19.01 15.04 6.42
C LYS A 5 18.43 14.21 5.27
N GLN A 6 17.94 14.88 4.22
CA GLN A 6 17.63 14.23 2.96
C GLN A 6 18.90 13.68 2.32
N LEU A 7 18.81 12.50 1.67
CA LEU A 7 19.93 11.90 0.97
C LEU A 7 20.18 12.66 -0.34
N ASP A 8 21.44 13.07 -0.53
CA ASP A 8 21.88 13.72 -1.77
C ASP A 8 21.94 12.73 -2.94
N ASP A 9 22.33 11.48 -2.63
CA ASP A 9 22.37 10.35 -3.56
C ASP A 9 21.51 9.20 -3.03
N PRO A 10 20.41 8.86 -3.74
CA PRO A 10 19.53 7.76 -3.36
C PRO A 10 20.23 6.41 -3.24
N GLN A 11 21.33 6.20 -3.98
CA GLN A 11 22.07 4.94 -3.98
C GLN A 11 22.73 4.62 -2.63
N GLN A 12 22.95 5.62 -1.79
CA GLN A 12 23.53 5.43 -0.45
C GLN A 12 22.69 4.52 0.45
N ILE A 13 21.37 4.40 0.22
CA ILE A 13 20.51 3.56 1.06
C ILE A 13 20.58 2.07 0.67
N LEU A 14 20.98 1.71 -0.56
CA LEU A 14 20.96 0.35 -1.05
C LEU A 14 21.80 -0.64 -0.23
N PRO A 15 23.01 -0.33 0.22
CA PRO A 15 23.77 -1.23 1.09
C PRO A 15 23.04 -1.53 2.42
N LEU A 16 22.35 -0.54 2.98
CA LEU A 16 21.56 -0.70 4.20
C LEU A 16 20.34 -1.59 3.92
N ALA A 17 19.63 -1.32 2.84
CA ALA A 17 18.46 -2.08 2.42
C ALA A 17 18.84 -3.53 2.11
N THR A 18 19.92 -3.75 1.36
CA THR A 18 20.45 -5.08 1.04
C THR A 18 20.69 -5.90 2.31
N SER A 19 21.34 -5.30 3.30
CA SER A 19 21.63 -5.96 4.57
C SER A 19 20.37 -6.18 5.43
N ALA A 20 19.49 -5.17 5.51
CA ALA A 20 18.31 -5.23 6.37
C ALA A 20 17.26 -6.21 5.85
N PHE A 21 17.08 -6.30 4.53
CA PHE A 21 16.10 -7.17 3.88
C PHE A 21 16.71 -8.46 3.30
N ALA A 22 18.01 -8.71 3.51
CA ALA A 22 18.74 -9.87 3.03
C ALA A 22 18.56 -10.10 1.51
N LEU A 23 18.67 -9.01 0.71
CA LEU A 23 18.41 -9.06 -0.73
C LEU A 23 19.46 -9.91 -1.46
N ARG A 24 18.99 -10.84 -2.29
CA ARG A 24 19.84 -11.63 -3.20
C ARG A 24 20.38 -10.75 -4.34
N PRO A 25 21.48 -11.10 -5.01
CA PRO A 25 22.06 -10.26 -6.08
C PRO A 25 21.09 -9.84 -7.18
N ILE A 26 20.19 -10.75 -7.61
CA ILE A 26 19.15 -10.44 -8.60
C ILE A 26 18.11 -9.45 -8.07
N GLU A 27 17.80 -9.51 -6.78
CA GLU A 27 16.87 -8.60 -6.12
C GLU A 27 17.49 -7.21 -5.90
N GLN A 28 18.80 -7.13 -5.72
CA GLN A 28 19.53 -5.86 -5.61
C GLN A 28 19.39 -5.02 -6.88
N GLY A 29 19.54 -5.62 -8.06
CA GLY A 29 19.32 -4.93 -9.33
C GLY A 29 17.87 -4.44 -9.51
N ALA A 30 16.89 -5.23 -9.08
CA ALA A 30 15.49 -4.82 -9.08
C ALA A 30 15.22 -3.69 -8.08
N ALA A 31 15.83 -3.76 -6.89
CA ALA A 31 15.72 -2.73 -5.87
C ALA A 31 16.33 -1.40 -6.29
N ASP A 32 17.46 -1.43 -7.02
CA ASP A 32 18.09 -0.25 -7.59
C ASP A 32 17.18 0.45 -8.60
N GLY A 33 16.64 -0.30 -9.57
CA GLY A 33 15.67 0.23 -10.54
C GLY A 33 14.41 0.78 -9.89
N TRP A 34 13.89 0.09 -8.88
CA TRP A 34 12.74 0.55 -8.10
C TRP A 34 13.04 1.85 -7.35
N LEU A 35 14.19 1.94 -6.68
CA LEU A 35 14.60 3.12 -5.94
C LEU A 35 14.72 4.33 -6.87
N ALA A 36 15.44 4.18 -8.00
CA ALA A 36 15.60 5.23 -8.99
C ALA A 36 14.25 5.71 -9.55
N SER A 37 13.35 4.76 -9.84
CA SER A 37 11.99 5.07 -10.29
C SER A 37 11.20 5.82 -9.23
N SER A 38 11.22 5.37 -7.97
CA SER A 38 10.48 6.00 -6.87
C SER A 38 10.90 7.45 -6.64
N VAL A 39 12.20 7.72 -6.66
CA VAL A 39 12.75 9.07 -6.53
C VAL A 39 12.37 9.95 -7.72
N LYS A 40 12.49 9.44 -8.94
CA LYS A 40 12.07 10.13 -10.16
C LYS A 40 10.59 10.56 -10.06
N HIS A 41 9.76 9.77 -9.38
CA HIS A 41 8.33 10.00 -9.23
C HIS A 41 7.93 10.66 -7.90
N GLY A 42 8.89 11.31 -7.23
CA GLY A 42 8.63 12.24 -6.13
C GLY A 42 8.74 11.65 -4.73
N CYS A 43 9.22 10.42 -4.56
CA CYS A 43 9.59 9.90 -3.25
C CYS A 43 10.87 10.58 -2.75
N GLU A 44 10.87 10.96 -1.51
CA GLU A 44 12.05 11.54 -0.85
C GLU A 44 12.73 10.50 0.04
N LEU A 45 14.06 10.56 0.10
CA LEU A 45 14.83 9.71 1.00
C LEU A 45 15.49 10.55 2.08
N TYR A 46 15.40 10.06 3.30
CA TYR A 46 16.03 10.68 4.46
C TYR A 46 16.94 9.68 5.16
N GLY A 47 17.95 10.19 5.82
CA GLY A 47 18.88 9.37 6.56
C GLY A 47 19.43 10.02 7.81
N VAL A 48 19.98 9.19 8.68
CA VAL A 48 20.72 9.58 9.87
C VAL A 48 22.19 9.24 9.68
N TYR A 49 23.02 10.22 9.85
CA TYR A 49 24.46 10.15 9.71
C TYR A 49 25.16 10.32 11.07
N GLU A 50 26.30 9.70 11.20
CA GLU A 50 27.31 9.95 12.24
C GLU A 50 28.69 9.94 11.58
N ASP A 51 29.45 11.00 11.73
CA ASP A 51 30.79 11.16 11.15
C ASP A 51 30.79 10.82 9.62
N ASP A 52 29.88 11.43 8.88
CA ASP A 52 29.63 11.22 7.44
C ASP A 52 29.17 9.81 7.02
N ALA A 53 29.04 8.89 7.95
CA ALA A 53 28.54 7.55 7.67
C ALA A 53 27.01 7.48 7.81
N LEU A 54 26.31 7.02 6.77
CA LEU A 54 24.87 6.74 6.83
C LEU A 54 24.60 5.53 7.71
N LEU A 55 23.88 5.73 8.82
CA LEU A 55 23.55 4.68 9.80
C LEU A 55 22.16 4.08 9.60
N ALA A 56 21.20 4.90 9.22
CA ALA A 56 19.81 4.48 8.98
C ALA A 56 19.19 5.38 7.91
N GLY A 57 18.18 4.87 7.21
CA GLY A 57 17.47 5.62 6.20
C GLY A 57 16.08 5.06 5.94
N PHE A 58 15.23 5.85 5.27
CA PHE A 58 13.89 5.48 4.86
C PHE A 58 13.42 6.29 3.66
N MET A 59 12.34 5.83 3.03
CA MET A 59 11.62 6.52 1.98
C MET A 59 10.38 7.18 2.55
N LEU A 60 10.16 8.45 2.19
CA LEU A 60 8.95 9.19 2.51
C LEU A 60 8.14 9.44 1.24
N TYR A 61 6.94 8.92 1.22
CA TYR A 61 5.94 9.15 0.18
C TYR A 61 4.96 10.24 0.60
N ASP A 62 4.47 11.00 -0.36
CA ASP A 62 3.48 12.04 -0.17
C ASP A 62 2.17 11.61 -0.82
N PHE A 63 1.22 11.15 -0.01
CA PHE A 63 -0.06 10.63 -0.44
C PHE A 63 -1.22 11.47 0.10
N GLN A 64 -2.40 11.13 -0.36
CA GLN A 64 -3.66 11.53 0.25
C GLN A 64 -4.50 10.30 0.53
N MET A 65 -5.27 10.33 1.62
CA MET A 65 -6.18 9.26 1.95
C MET A 65 -7.48 9.77 2.55
N ARG A 66 -8.54 8.97 2.42
CA ARG A 66 -9.78 9.22 3.16
C ARG A 66 -9.58 8.87 4.64
N LEU A 67 -9.82 9.84 5.49
CA LEU A 67 -9.93 9.66 6.93
C LEU A 67 -11.30 10.17 7.37
N ARG A 68 -12.20 9.27 7.76
CA ARG A 68 -13.59 9.61 8.11
C ARG A 68 -14.28 10.43 6.99
N SER A 69 -14.69 11.66 7.27
CA SER A 69 -15.42 12.55 6.36
C SER A 69 -14.53 13.29 5.36
N CYS A 70 -13.22 13.29 5.53
CA CYS A 70 -12.29 14.12 4.76
C CYS A 70 -11.24 13.29 4.03
N VAL A 71 -10.68 13.86 2.97
CA VAL A 71 -9.42 13.43 2.38
C VAL A 71 -8.32 14.29 3.00
N VAL A 72 -7.31 13.66 3.54
CA VAL A 72 -6.22 14.32 4.27
C VAL A 72 -4.85 13.97 3.68
N PRO A 73 -3.87 14.88 3.75
CA PRO A 73 -2.48 14.56 3.43
C PRO A 73 -1.93 13.46 4.34
N MET A 74 -1.25 12.47 3.74
CA MET A 74 -0.73 11.29 4.42
C MET A 74 0.73 11.06 4.04
N GLY A 75 1.61 10.91 5.03
CA GLY A 75 2.95 10.41 4.84
C GLY A 75 2.94 8.88 4.72
N GLY A 76 3.70 8.33 3.78
CA GLY A 76 3.96 6.91 3.69
C GLY A 76 5.42 6.60 4.00
N ILE A 77 5.71 5.76 4.99
CA ILE A 77 7.07 5.29 5.25
C ILE A 77 7.30 3.97 4.56
N GLY A 78 8.37 3.92 3.74
CA GLY A 78 8.87 2.71 3.11
C GLY A 78 10.37 2.53 3.31
N LEU A 79 10.87 1.32 3.04
CA LEU A 79 12.29 0.98 3.03
C LEU A 79 13.06 1.41 4.31
N LEU A 80 12.40 1.42 5.47
CA LEU A 80 13.06 1.75 6.71
C LEU A 80 14.14 0.70 7.03
N CYS A 81 15.39 1.11 7.03
CA CYS A 81 16.53 0.22 7.22
C CYS A 81 17.64 0.89 8.02
N SER A 82 18.50 0.08 8.61
CA SER A 82 19.68 0.55 9.35
C SER A 82 20.85 -0.41 9.19
N ARG A 83 22.06 0.10 9.32
CA ARG A 83 23.27 -0.71 9.41
C ARG A 83 23.19 -1.67 10.61
N LEU A 84 23.73 -2.86 10.44
CA LEU A 84 23.71 -3.89 11.49
C LEU A 84 24.47 -3.44 12.75
N ASP A 85 25.60 -2.76 12.57
CA ASP A 85 26.47 -2.26 13.64
C ASP A 85 25.95 -0.95 14.29
N ALA A 86 24.92 -0.32 13.71
CA ALA A 86 24.25 0.86 14.26
C ALA A 86 23.01 0.51 15.12
N ARG A 87 22.62 -0.77 15.16
CA ARG A 87 21.48 -1.22 15.95
C ARG A 87 21.73 -1.00 17.45
N GLY A 88 20.67 -0.60 18.17
CA GLY A 88 20.74 -0.31 19.60
C GLY A 88 21.40 1.02 19.97
N LYS A 89 21.96 1.78 19.03
CA LYS A 89 22.60 3.09 19.27
C LYS A 89 21.63 4.28 19.25
N GLY A 90 20.35 4.06 18.97
CA GLY A 90 19.33 5.12 18.95
C GLY A 90 19.15 5.83 17.60
N ALA A 91 19.91 5.48 16.54
CA ALA A 91 19.83 6.13 15.24
C ALA A 91 18.40 6.04 14.62
N VAL A 92 17.73 4.88 14.72
CA VAL A 92 16.37 4.72 14.21
C VAL A 92 15.36 5.52 15.03
N ARG A 93 15.50 5.59 16.37
CA ARG A 93 14.65 6.45 17.20
C ARG A 93 14.79 7.91 16.78
N PHE A 94 16.01 8.38 16.63
CA PHE A 94 16.30 9.74 16.18
C PHE A 94 15.72 10.02 14.79
N MET A 95 15.84 9.05 13.88
CA MET A 95 15.26 9.13 12.54
C MET A 95 13.73 9.26 12.58
N ILE A 96 13.05 8.42 13.36
CA ILE A 96 11.57 8.45 13.48
C ILE A 96 11.09 9.79 14.03
N GLN A 97 11.72 10.32 15.09
CA GLN A 97 11.36 11.61 15.66
C GLN A 97 11.48 12.73 14.62
N ASN A 98 12.60 12.81 13.92
CA ASN A 98 12.81 13.82 12.87
C ASN A 98 11.91 13.58 11.64
N SER A 99 11.54 12.35 11.34
CA SER A 99 10.59 12.08 10.25
C SER A 99 9.19 12.61 10.55
N LEU A 100 8.75 12.54 11.82
CA LEU A 100 7.48 13.11 12.26
C LEU A 100 7.49 14.66 12.15
N ASP A 101 8.60 15.31 12.55
CA ASP A 101 8.80 16.76 12.34
C ASP A 101 8.71 17.12 10.85
N THR A 102 9.38 16.34 9.98
CA THR A 102 9.36 16.54 8.54
C THR A 102 7.93 16.42 7.99
N MET A 103 7.20 15.38 8.40
CA MET A 103 5.80 15.17 7.97
C MET A 103 4.89 16.29 8.47
N MET A 104 5.05 16.76 9.71
CA MET A 104 4.29 17.88 10.25
C MET A 104 4.54 19.16 9.44
N GLN A 105 5.80 19.46 9.11
CA GLN A 105 6.16 20.62 8.28
C GLN A 105 5.60 20.53 6.85
N LYS A 106 5.42 19.32 6.32
CA LYS A 106 4.77 19.06 5.02
C LYS A 106 3.24 19.10 5.11
N GLY A 107 2.66 19.29 6.29
CA GLY A 107 1.21 19.31 6.50
C GLY A 107 0.57 17.91 6.41
N GLN A 108 1.35 16.84 6.54
CA GLN A 108 0.84 15.49 6.58
C GLN A 108 0.18 15.22 7.93
N VAL A 109 -1.08 14.83 7.91
CA VAL A 109 -1.93 14.68 9.11
C VAL A 109 -1.68 13.34 9.79
N VAL A 110 -1.48 12.32 8.97
CA VAL A 110 -1.24 10.94 9.41
C VAL A 110 -0.07 10.32 8.65
N CYS A 111 0.53 9.30 9.23
CA CYS A 111 1.55 8.49 8.60
C CYS A 111 1.13 7.02 8.57
N VAL A 112 1.29 6.36 7.42
CA VAL A 112 0.97 4.96 7.22
C VAL A 112 2.21 4.18 6.79
N LEU A 113 2.33 2.94 7.25
CA LEU A 113 3.40 2.02 6.85
C LEU A 113 2.92 0.57 6.82
N ASP A 114 3.63 -0.28 6.06
CA ASP A 114 3.50 -1.75 6.12
C ASP A 114 4.55 -2.27 7.12
N PRO A 115 4.13 -2.81 8.28
CA PRO A 115 5.06 -3.14 9.35
C PRO A 115 5.79 -4.45 9.07
N PHE A 116 7.12 -4.47 9.28
CA PHE A 116 7.87 -5.72 9.41
C PHE A 116 7.72 -6.34 10.81
N ASP A 117 7.48 -5.51 11.83
CA ASP A 117 7.22 -5.87 13.22
C ASP A 117 6.30 -4.83 13.86
N GLU A 118 5.09 -5.24 14.20
CA GLU A 118 4.09 -4.34 14.79
C GLU A 118 4.51 -3.81 16.16
N THR A 119 5.15 -4.65 16.99
CA THR A 119 5.61 -4.28 18.33
C THR A 119 6.63 -3.17 18.26
N PHE A 120 7.55 -3.25 17.28
CA PHE A 120 8.52 -2.21 17.02
C PHE A 120 7.85 -0.86 16.73
N TYR A 121 6.89 -0.83 15.81
CA TYR A 121 6.23 0.43 15.43
C TYR A 121 5.26 0.95 16.49
N ARG A 122 4.64 0.07 17.30
CA ARG A 122 3.83 0.48 18.47
C ARG A 122 4.63 1.29 19.47
N HIS A 123 5.90 0.93 19.68
CA HIS A 123 6.80 1.68 20.55
C HIS A 123 6.95 3.15 20.13
N TYR A 124 6.69 3.45 18.85
CA TYR A 124 6.73 4.81 18.30
C TYR A 124 5.35 5.39 18.01
N GLY A 125 4.28 4.76 18.46
CA GLY A 125 2.91 5.27 18.40
C GLY A 125 2.13 4.92 17.13
N TRP A 126 2.60 3.99 16.29
CA TRP A 126 1.78 3.40 15.24
C TRP A 126 0.87 2.32 15.81
N GLU A 127 -0.36 2.21 15.27
CA GLU A 127 -1.30 1.16 15.63
C GLU A 127 -1.95 0.56 14.37
N LYS A 128 -2.50 -0.63 14.49
CA LYS A 128 -3.17 -1.34 13.40
C LYS A 128 -4.28 -0.49 12.81
N PHE A 129 -4.30 -0.40 11.50
CA PHE A 129 -5.24 0.46 10.79
C PHE A 129 -6.14 -0.31 9.82
N SER A 130 -5.55 -1.14 8.96
CA SER A 130 -6.29 -1.79 7.89
C SER A 130 -6.10 -3.29 7.88
N ARG A 131 -7.15 -3.98 7.41
CA ARG A 131 -7.17 -5.42 7.23
C ARG A 131 -7.74 -5.78 5.88
N CYS A 132 -7.32 -6.91 5.36
CA CYS A 132 -7.96 -7.54 4.23
C CYS A 132 -8.22 -9.01 4.49
N GLN A 133 -9.16 -9.56 3.73
CA GLN A 133 -9.34 -11.00 3.60
C GLN A 133 -8.59 -11.47 2.35
N ILE A 134 -7.72 -12.45 2.51
CA ILE A 134 -7.04 -13.13 1.40
C ILE A 134 -7.67 -14.50 1.24
N ILE A 135 -8.22 -14.74 0.05
CA ILE A 135 -8.91 -15.98 -0.30
C ILE A 135 -8.13 -16.67 -1.41
N GLU A 136 -7.73 -17.91 -1.17
CA GLU A 136 -7.01 -18.76 -2.14
C GLU A 136 -7.97 -19.85 -2.64
N ILE A 137 -8.24 -19.83 -3.95
CA ILE A 137 -9.19 -20.74 -4.59
C ILE A 137 -8.69 -21.18 -5.97
N SER A 138 -9.17 -22.35 -6.44
CA SER A 138 -9.14 -22.65 -7.88
C SER A 138 -10.14 -21.75 -8.62
N PRO A 139 -9.80 -21.23 -9.82
CA PRO A 139 -10.72 -20.44 -10.62
C PRO A 139 -12.08 -21.16 -10.89
N ASN A 140 -12.06 -22.48 -10.97
CA ASN A 140 -13.24 -23.29 -11.20
C ASN A 140 -14.27 -23.25 -10.07
N LEU A 141 -13.88 -22.84 -8.87
CA LEU A 141 -14.79 -22.68 -7.73
C LEU A 141 -15.63 -21.41 -7.80
N LEU A 142 -15.28 -20.45 -8.66
CA LEU A 142 -16.09 -19.26 -8.88
C LEU A 142 -17.41 -19.62 -9.59
N LYS A 143 -18.52 -19.39 -8.88
CA LYS A 143 -19.88 -19.57 -9.36
C LYS A 143 -20.45 -18.22 -9.79
N VAL A 144 -20.21 -17.86 -11.03
CA VAL A 144 -20.70 -16.60 -11.60
C VAL A 144 -21.56 -16.90 -12.83
N PRO A 145 -22.60 -16.09 -13.12
CA PRO A 145 -23.41 -16.25 -14.30
C PRO A 145 -22.57 -16.26 -15.58
N GLU A 146 -22.91 -17.12 -16.55
CA GLU A 146 -22.20 -17.18 -17.84
C GLU A 146 -22.31 -15.87 -18.62
N ARG A 147 -23.45 -15.20 -18.48
CA ARG A 147 -23.73 -13.89 -19.07
C ARG A 147 -24.20 -12.93 -17.99
N LEU A 148 -23.44 -11.88 -17.76
CA LEU A 148 -23.90 -10.71 -17.03
C LEU A 148 -24.59 -9.77 -18.02
N GLY A 149 -25.52 -8.96 -17.49
CA GLY A 149 -26.30 -8.02 -18.28
C GLY A 149 -25.42 -7.16 -19.20
N ALA A 150 -25.90 -6.85 -20.37
CA ALA A 150 -25.20 -6.23 -21.46
C ALA A 150 -24.36 -4.99 -21.05
N GLY A 151 -23.16 -4.90 -21.62
CA GLY A 151 -22.44 -3.65 -21.72
C GLY A 151 -21.19 -3.52 -20.84
N ILE A 152 -20.75 -4.56 -20.10
CA ILE A 152 -19.45 -4.50 -19.40
C ILE A 152 -18.42 -5.30 -20.22
N THR A 153 -17.30 -4.66 -20.57
CA THR A 153 -16.19 -5.27 -21.29
C THR A 153 -14.90 -5.14 -20.49
N ALA A 154 -14.06 -6.18 -20.54
CA ALA A 154 -12.76 -6.19 -19.89
C ALA A 154 -11.65 -6.05 -20.95
N THR A 155 -10.61 -5.30 -20.63
CA THR A 155 -9.46 -5.14 -21.51
C THR A 155 -8.16 -4.93 -20.71
N ASP A 156 -7.06 -5.39 -21.30
CA ASP A 156 -5.69 -5.23 -20.78
C ASP A 156 -4.96 -4.11 -21.57
N LEU A 157 -5.63 -2.98 -21.74
CA LEU A 157 -5.06 -1.80 -22.38
C LEU A 157 -3.98 -1.15 -21.48
N PRO A 158 -3.02 -0.41 -22.06
CA PRO A 158 -1.98 0.24 -21.29
C PRO A 158 -2.52 1.07 -20.12
N PHE A 159 -1.83 0.98 -19.00
CA PHE A 159 -2.07 1.70 -17.76
C PHE A 159 -0.74 2.32 -17.29
N PRO A 160 -0.69 3.52 -16.69
CA PRO A 160 -1.84 4.37 -16.34
C PRO A 160 -2.34 5.25 -17.50
N ASP A 161 -3.63 5.55 -17.48
CA ASP A 161 -4.27 6.58 -18.29
C ASP A 161 -5.17 7.46 -17.42
N GLU A 162 -5.51 8.66 -17.90
CA GLU A 162 -6.21 9.67 -17.12
C GLU A 162 -7.58 9.18 -16.60
N ALA A 163 -8.36 8.49 -17.42
CA ALA A 163 -9.69 8.01 -17.04
C ALA A 163 -9.60 6.95 -15.93
N SER A 164 -8.65 6.01 -16.05
CA SER A 164 -8.41 4.97 -15.04
C SER A 164 -7.89 5.55 -13.74
N MET A 165 -6.99 6.54 -13.80
CA MET A 165 -6.47 7.22 -12.60
C MET A 165 -7.56 8.02 -11.90
N SER A 166 -8.39 8.73 -12.65
CA SER A 166 -9.53 9.48 -12.12
C SER A 166 -10.51 8.55 -11.41
N PHE A 167 -10.90 7.45 -12.07
CA PHE A 167 -11.77 6.43 -11.48
C PHE A 167 -11.19 5.87 -10.16
N TYR A 168 -9.92 5.49 -10.16
CA TYR A 168 -9.28 4.98 -8.95
C TYR A 168 -9.26 6.01 -7.82
N ASN A 169 -8.92 7.26 -8.11
CA ASN A 169 -8.83 8.30 -7.09
C ASN A 169 -10.19 8.66 -6.51
N GLN A 170 -11.25 8.65 -7.33
CA GLN A 170 -12.61 8.77 -6.84
C GLN A 170 -12.97 7.58 -5.94
N TYR A 171 -12.70 6.35 -6.37
CA TYR A 171 -12.92 5.16 -5.57
C TYR A 171 -12.17 5.21 -4.25
N ALA A 172 -10.89 5.61 -4.26
CA ALA A 172 -10.07 5.74 -3.06
C ALA A 172 -10.56 6.86 -2.11
N ALA A 173 -11.14 7.94 -2.66
CA ALA A 173 -11.74 9.01 -1.87
C ALA A 173 -13.03 8.56 -1.14
N GLU A 174 -13.67 7.49 -1.59
CA GLU A 174 -14.90 6.95 -1.00
C GLU A 174 -14.64 5.75 -0.07
N HIS A 175 -13.45 5.15 -0.17
CA HIS A 175 -13.09 3.92 0.55
C HIS A 175 -11.92 4.15 1.51
N TYR A 176 -12.06 3.65 2.74
CA TYR A 176 -10.99 3.69 3.73
C TYR A 176 -9.81 2.78 3.32
N THR A 177 -8.64 3.08 3.84
CA THR A 177 -7.41 2.29 3.66
C THR A 177 -6.74 2.36 2.30
N LEU A 178 -7.32 3.11 1.36
CA LEU A 178 -6.73 3.36 0.05
C LEU A 178 -6.11 4.75 -0.01
N ALA A 179 -4.91 4.83 -0.59
CA ALA A 179 -4.26 6.09 -0.89
C ALA A 179 -4.68 6.58 -2.29
N GLN A 180 -5.07 7.84 -2.41
CA GLN A 180 -5.15 8.50 -3.71
C GLN A 180 -3.74 8.66 -4.28
N ARG A 181 -3.61 8.61 -5.59
CA ARG A 181 -2.31 8.59 -6.27
C ARG A 181 -2.25 9.58 -7.41
N THR A 182 -1.09 10.20 -7.53
CA THR A 182 -0.72 11.01 -8.69
C THR A 182 -0.35 10.12 -9.89
N GLN A 183 -0.29 10.71 -11.09
CA GLN A 183 0.21 10.02 -12.28
C GLN A 183 1.63 9.47 -12.04
N ARG A 184 2.51 10.25 -11.42
CA ARG A 184 3.88 9.85 -11.10
C ARG A 184 3.93 8.58 -10.25
N GLU A 185 3.08 8.48 -9.23
CA GLU A 185 3.03 7.31 -8.36
C GLU A 185 2.50 6.07 -9.09
N TRP A 186 1.54 6.24 -10.01
CA TRP A 186 1.08 5.16 -10.85
C TRP A 186 2.15 4.67 -11.82
N GLU A 187 2.85 5.59 -12.49
CA GLU A 187 3.96 5.27 -13.38
C GLU A 187 5.07 4.52 -12.63
N SER A 188 5.40 4.97 -11.43
CA SER A 188 6.35 4.27 -10.56
C SER A 188 5.92 2.83 -10.30
N ARG A 189 4.66 2.59 -9.94
CA ARG A 189 4.15 1.25 -9.61
C ARG A 189 4.07 0.30 -10.78
N THR A 190 3.75 0.77 -11.96
CA THR A 190 3.64 -0.08 -13.16
C THR A 190 4.99 -0.44 -13.77
N GLN A 191 6.00 0.39 -13.57
CA GLN A 191 7.37 0.14 -14.03
C GLN A 191 8.18 -0.72 -13.05
N ILE A 192 7.73 -0.86 -11.80
CA ILE A 192 8.47 -1.57 -10.78
C ILE A 192 8.19 -3.05 -10.89
N LEU A 193 9.21 -3.79 -11.25
CA LEU A 193 9.29 -5.21 -10.97
C LEU A 193 9.28 -5.38 -9.44
N SER A 194 8.44 -6.27 -8.94
CA SER A 194 8.49 -6.69 -7.55
C SER A 194 9.92 -7.11 -7.19
N TRP A 195 10.33 -6.88 -5.95
CA TRP A 195 11.57 -7.45 -5.42
C TRP A 195 11.53 -8.99 -5.44
N SER A 196 10.33 -9.56 -5.59
CA SER A 196 10.15 -10.99 -5.76
C SER A 196 10.53 -11.41 -7.18
N THR A 197 11.49 -12.29 -7.28
CA THR A 197 11.90 -12.93 -8.54
C THR A 197 10.86 -13.91 -9.07
N ASP A 198 9.85 -14.25 -8.27
CA ASP A 198 8.76 -15.15 -8.65
C ASP A 198 7.65 -14.43 -9.44
N THR A 199 7.70 -13.09 -9.53
CA THR A 199 6.71 -12.31 -10.29
C THR A 199 7.03 -12.36 -11.77
N ALA A 200 6.21 -13.07 -12.54
CA ALA A 200 6.34 -13.20 -13.99
C ALA A 200 5.72 -12.03 -14.75
N ALA A 201 4.64 -11.46 -14.22
CA ALA A 201 3.95 -10.32 -14.82
C ALA A 201 3.17 -9.52 -13.77
N ARG A 202 2.96 -8.24 -14.05
CA ARG A 202 2.13 -7.33 -13.27
C ARG A 202 1.32 -6.45 -14.23
N GLY A 203 0.08 -6.14 -13.88
CA GLY A 203 -0.76 -5.29 -14.71
C GLY A 203 -2.05 -4.86 -14.04
N VAL A 204 -2.88 -4.20 -14.84
CA VAL A 204 -4.22 -3.75 -14.45
C VAL A 204 -5.19 -4.11 -15.57
N VAL A 205 -6.21 -4.91 -15.24
CA VAL A 205 -7.36 -5.14 -16.13
C VAL A 205 -8.39 -4.06 -15.89
N LYS A 206 -8.84 -3.42 -16.96
CA LYS A 206 -9.86 -2.36 -16.94
C LYS A 206 -11.20 -2.92 -17.36
N PHE A 207 -12.24 -2.52 -16.64
CA PHE A 207 -13.61 -2.87 -16.94
C PHE A 207 -14.37 -1.61 -17.36
N PHE A 208 -15.03 -1.68 -18.50
CA PHE A 208 -15.74 -0.56 -19.09
C PHE A 208 -17.25 -0.84 -19.14
N ARG A 209 -18.04 0.18 -18.82
CA ARG A 209 -19.47 0.22 -19.03
C ARG A 209 -19.78 1.44 -19.89
N ASN A 210 -20.40 1.24 -21.07
CA ASN A 210 -20.69 2.32 -22.01
C ASN A 210 -19.47 3.22 -22.29
N GLU A 211 -18.32 2.60 -22.56
CA GLU A 211 -17.04 3.26 -22.83
C GLU A 211 -16.42 4.03 -21.66
N CYS A 212 -17.07 4.07 -20.49
CA CYS A 212 -16.52 4.64 -19.26
C CYS A 212 -15.85 3.58 -18.39
N VAL A 213 -14.76 3.93 -17.72
CA VAL A 213 -14.13 3.05 -16.75
C VAL A 213 -15.08 2.84 -15.57
N ALA A 214 -15.47 1.60 -15.33
CA ALA A 214 -16.36 1.20 -14.25
C ALA A 214 -15.67 0.28 -13.22
N GLY A 215 -14.46 -0.19 -13.53
CA GLY A 215 -13.68 -1.00 -12.61
C GLY A 215 -12.23 -1.19 -13.02
N LEU A 216 -11.39 -1.42 -12.02
CA LEU A 216 -9.96 -1.74 -12.17
C LEU A 216 -9.61 -2.94 -11.31
N MET A 217 -8.91 -3.91 -11.90
CA MET A 217 -8.35 -5.05 -11.19
C MET A 217 -6.83 -5.07 -11.34
N GLY A 218 -6.12 -4.70 -10.28
CA GLY A 218 -4.66 -4.81 -10.24
C GLY A 218 -4.24 -6.25 -9.94
N TYR A 219 -3.23 -6.74 -10.65
CA TYR A 219 -2.77 -8.11 -10.47
C TYR A 219 -1.26 -8.28 -10.51
N ASP A 220 -0.80 -9.36 -9.88
CA ASP A 220 0.51 -9.97 -10.07
C ASP A 220 0.32 -11.44 -10.51
N LEU A 221 1.11 -11.89 -11.47
CA LEU A 221 1.26 -13.29 -11.82
C LEU A 221 2.57 -13.79 -11.22
N THR A 222 2.50 -14.78 -10.34
CA THR A 222 3.69 -15.40 -9.75
C THR A 222 3.77 -16.86 -10.13
N ARG A 223 4.99 -17.37 -10.35
CA ARG A 223 5.22 -18.79 -10.60
C ARG A 223 6.52 -19.21 -9.90
N LYS A 224 6.40 -20.14 -8.97
CA LYS A 224 7.56 -20.72 -8.30
C LYS A 224 8.17 -21.81 -9.15
N ASP A 225 9.45 -22.08 -8.90
CA ASP A 225 10.14 -23.19 -9.55
C ASP A 225 9.43 -24.51 -9.25
N GLY A 226 9.17 -25.27 -10.32
CA GLY A 226 8.45 -26.56 -10.23
C GLY A 226 6.92 -26.48 -10.27
N GLU A 227 6.33 -25.31 -10.32
CA GLU A 227 4.88 -25.16 -10.55
C GLU A 227 4.58 -25.18 -12.05
N ASP A 228 3.59 -25.99 -12.47
CA ASP A 228 3.17 -26.07 -13.88
C ASP A 228 2.43 -24.81 -14.34
N ARG A 229 1.63 -24.20 -13.45
CA ARG A 229 0.80 -23.03 -13.74
C ARG A 229 0.95 -21.95 -12.66
N PRO A 230 0.89 -20.67 -13.05
CA PRO A 230 1.06 -19.56 -12.11
C PRO A 230 -0.11 -19.42 -11.14
N THR A 231 0.15 -18.65 -10.08
CA THR A 231 -0.86 -18.06 -9.19
C THR A 231 -1.16 -16.64 -9.67
N PHE A 232 -2.44 -16.31 -9.79
CA PHE A 232 -2.93 -14.95 -10.09
C PHE A 232 -3.31 -14.27 -8.78
N HIS A 233 -2.62 -13.20 -8.44
CA HIS A 233 -2.90 -12.40 -7.26
C HIS A 233 -3.71 -11.18 -7.69
N ALA A 234 -5.01 -11.17 -7.39
CA ALA A 234 -5.84 -9.98 -7.53
C ALA A 234 -5.70 -9.14 -6.25
N ASN A 235 -4.87 -8.09 -6.32
CA ASN A 235 -4.47 -7.25 -5.16
C ASN A 235 -5.29 -5.96 -5.07
N LEU A 236 -5.98 -5.58 -6.11
CA LEU A 236 -6.90 -4.45 -6.16
C LEU A 236 -8.14 -4.86 -6.94
N LEU A 237 -9.31 -4.70 -6.35
CA LEU A 237 -10.59 -4.82 -7.04
C LEU A 237 -11.40 -3.56 -6.72
N ALA A 238 -11.20 -2.51 -7.53
CA ALA A 238 -11.99 -1.29 -7.46
C ALA A 238 -13.12 -1.37 -8.48
N CYS A 239 -14.37 -1.30 -8.04
CA CYS A 239 -15.55 -1.44 -8.89
C CYS A 239 -16.66 -0.47 -8.48
N GLU A 240 -17.35 0.06 -9.46
CA GLU A 240 -18.46 0.99 -9.30
C GLU A 240 -19.64 0.35 -8.55
N ASP A 241 -19.94 -0.91 -8.88
CA ASP A 241 -21.06 -1.64 -8.31
C ASP A 241 -20.88 -3.17 -8.35
N GLU A 242 -21.90 -3.86 -7.88
CA GLU A 242 -21.92 -5.32 -7.79
C GLU A 242 -21.86 -6.01 -9.17
N ALA A 243 -22.45 -5.42 -10.22
CA ALA A 243 -22.42 -6.00 -11.56
C ALA A 243 -21.00 -6.00 -12.14
N VAL A 244 -20.23 -4.94 -11.90
CA VAL A 244 -18.81 -4.86 -12.29
C VAL A 244 -17.97 -5.86 -11.47
N PHE A 245 -18.25 -6.00 -10.18
CA PHE A 245 -17.57 -7.00 -9.34
C PHE A 245 -17.81 -8.42 -9.86
N GLN A 246 -19.05 -8.77 -10.21
CA GLN A 246 -19.38 -10.08 -10.79
C GLN A 246 -18.66 -10.29 -12.12
N GLU A 247 -18.51 -9.25 -12.95
CA GLU A 247 -17.74 -9.34 -14.19
C GLU A 247 -16.25 -9.58 -13.93
N MET A 248 -15.68 -8.96 -12.90
CA MET A 248 -14.32 -9.26 -12.45
C MET A 248 -14.16 -10.72 -12.05
N LEU A 249 -15.10 -11.27 -11.29
CA LEU A 249 -15.09 -12.69 -10.92
C LEU A 249 -15.26 -13.60 -12.14
N ARG A 250 -16.10 -13.22 -13.11
CA ARG A 250 -16.24 -13.94 -14.37
C ARG A 250 -14.94 -13.96 -15.16
N TYR A 251 -14.25 -12.83 -15.25
CA TYR A 251 -12.92 -12.73 -15.86
C TYR A 251 -11.93 -13.68 -15.17
N LEU A 252 -11.87 -13.66 -13.84
CA LEU A 252 -10.99 -14.57 -13.07
C LEU A 252 -11.32 -16.04 -13.31
N ARG A 253 -12.58 -16.41 -13.44
CA ARG A 253 -13.00 -17.79 -13.77
C ARG A 253 -12.50 -18.24 -15.14
N GLN A 254 -12.46 -17.34 -16.13
CA GLN A 254 -11.97 -17.66 -17.48
C GLN A 254 -10.49 -18.03 -17.51
N LEU A 255 -9.72 -17.65 -16.49
CA LEU A 255 -8.30 -17.98 -16.35
C LEU A 255 -8.05 -19.46 -15.94
N SER A 256 -9.10 -20.27 -15.76
CA SER A 256 -9.03 -21.64 -15.23
C SER A 256 -8.07 -22.60 -15.96
N HIS A 257 -7.83 -22.35 -17.25
CA HIS A 257 -6.89 -23.14 -18.04
C HIS A 257 -5.44 -22.67 -17.93
N GLN A 258 -5.21 -21.40 -17.53
CA GLN A 258 -3.89 -20.77 -17.49
C GLN A 258 -3.34 -20.68 -16.07
N VAL A 259 -4.20 -20.54 -15.08
CA VAL A 259 -3.87 -20.24 -13.68
C VAL A 259 -4.29 -21.42 -12.80
N ALA A 260 -3.41 -21.84 -11.90
CA ALA A 260 -3.71 -22.91 -10.94
C ALA A 260 -4.54 -22.38 -9.76
N THR A 261 -4.16 -21.23 -9.23
CA THR A 261 -4.70 -20.63 -8.01
C THR A 261 -4.99 -19.15 -8.23
N LEU A 262 -6.15 -18.71 -7.78
CA LEU A 262 -6.46 -17.30 -7.56
C LEU A 262 -6.19 -16.98 -6.09
N ARG A 263 -5.49 -15.90 -5.85
CA ARG A 263 -5.33 -15.28 -4.54
C ARG A 263 -5.95 -13.90 -4.59
N ILE A 264 -7.14 -13.79 -4.01
CA ILE A 264 -7.98 -12.58 -4.08
C ILE A 264 -7.89 -11.83 -2.76
N CYS A 265 -7.47 -10.57 -2.81
CA CYS A 265 -7.43 -9.68 -1.66
C CYS A 265 -8.70 -8.80 -1.68
N LEU A 266 -9.51 -8.93 -0.65
CA LEU A 266 -10.76 -8.18 -0.50
C LEU A 266 -10.76 -7.38 0.81
N PRO A 267 -11.41 -6.21 0.85
CA PRO A 267 -11.73 -5.56 2.10
C PRO A 267 -12.70 -6.43 2.92
N LEU A 268 -12.73 -6.25 4.24
CA LEU A 268 -13.51 -7.14 5.13
C LEU A 268 -15.03 -7.01 4.98
N ASP A 269 -15.50 -5.92 4.41
CA ASP A 269 -16.91 -5.64 4.12
C ASP A 269 -17.39 -6.22 2.79
N ARG A 270 -16.48 -6.83 2.00
CA ARG A 270 -16.82 -7.49 0.74
C ARG A 270 -16.74 -9.00 0.89
N GLU A 271 -17.86 -9.68 0.67
CA GLU A 271 -17.97 -11.14 0.76
C GLU A 271 -17.80 -11.82 -0.60
N LEU A 272 -17.02 -12.91 -0.63
CA LEU A 272 -16.89 -13.78 -1.81
C LEU A 272 -17.77 -15.04 -1.73
N TRP A 273 -18.25 -15.39 -0.54
CA TRP A 273 -18.99 -16.64 -0.31
C TRP A 273 -20.21 -16.87 -1.22
N PRO A 274 -21.01 -15.85 -1.58
CA PRO A 274 -22.13 -16.03 -2.50
C PRO A 274 -21.71 -16.53 -3.88
N TYR A 275 -20.46 -16.33 -4.24
CA TYR A 275 -19.89 -16.63 -5.55
C TYR A 275 -19.01 -17.88 -5.55
N LEU A 276 -19.05 -18.69 -4.51
CA LEU A 276 -18.28 -19.92 -4.44
C LEU A 276 -19.20 -21.14 -4.55
N SER A 277 -18.75 -22.16 -5.32
CA SER A 277 -19.44 -23.45 -5.43
C SER A 277 -19.03 -24.42 -4.30
N ASP A 278 -17.90 -24.18 -3.66
CA ASP A 278 -17.36 -24.98 -2.57
C ASP A 278 -16.42 -24.12 -1.71
N ARG A 279 -15.90 -24.71 -0.64
CA ARG A 279 -14.99 -24.01 0.30
C ARG A 279 -13.68 -23.63 -0.40
N PRO A 280 -13.11 -22.45 -0.10
CA PRO A 280 -11.79 -22.08 -0.59
C PRO A 280 -10.73 -22.99 0.02
N ALA A 281 -9.60 -23.13 -0.68
CA ALA A 281 -8.43 -23.85 -0.16
C ALA A 281 -7.88 -23.17 1.09
N LYS A 282 -7.92 -21.84 1.13
CA LYS A 282 -7.49 -21.04 2.27
C LYS A 282 -8.25 -19.70 2.33
N SER A 283 -8.61 -19.30 3.52
CA SER A 283 -9.12 -17.95 3.79
C SER A 283 -8.43 -17.41 5.05
N THR A 284 -7.83 -16.24 4.93
CA THR A 284 -7.03 -15.64 6.00
C THR A 284 -7.32 -14.15 6.10
N ILE A 285 -7.57 -13.66 7.31
CA ILE A 285 -7.57 -12.21 7.58
C ILE A 285 -6.12 -11.82 7.87
N ARG A 286 -5.66 -10.79 7.18
CA ARG A 286 -4.33 -10.23 7.34
C ARG A 286 -4.43 -8.76 7.74
N ASP A 287 -3.65 -8.36 8.76
CA ASP A 287 -3.36 -6.96 9.02
C ASP A 287 -2.45 -6.45 7.88
N LEU A 288 -2.76 -5.28 7.33
CA LEU A 288 -2.04 -4.70 6.19
C LEU A 288 -1.13 -3.56 6.64
N PHE A 289 -1.72 -2.51 7.20
CA PHE A 289 -1.00 -1.28 7.49
C PHE A 289 -1.20 -0.87 8.94
N MET A 290 -0.19 -0.16 9.46
CA MET A 290 -0.30 0.61 10.70
C MET A 290 -0.38 2.10 10.38
N ILE A 291 -1.11 2.85 11.21
CA ILE A 291 -1.28 4.30 11.11
C ILE A 291 -0.80 4.99 12.38
N ARG A 292 -0.29 6.19 12.22
CA ARG A 292 0.05 7.12 13.29
C ARG A 292 -0.51 8.51 13.00
N ILE A 293 -1.04 9.17 13.99
CA ILE A 293 -1.35 10.60 13.91
C ILE A 293 -0.03 11.38 13.96
N VAL A 294 0.21 12.23 12.98
CA VAL A 294 1.37 13.11 12.93
C VAL A 294 1.07 14.42 13.67
N SER A 295 -0.10 15.01 13.42
CA SER A 295 -0.51 16.23 14.09
C SER A 295 -2.00 16.20 14.40
N LEU A 296 -2.36 16.44 15.65
CA LEU A 296 -3.75 16.55 16.12
C LEU A 296 -4.38 17.86 15.64
N ASP A 297 -3.64 18.97 15.62
CA ASP A 297 -4.13 20.25 15.10
C ASP A 297 -4.68 20.14 13.68
N LEU A 298 -4.02 19.33 12.85
CA LEU A 298 -4.42 19.12 11.46
C LEU A 298 -5.63 18.19 11.29
N LEU A 299 -6.15 17.60 12.39
CA LEU A 299 -7.39 16.84 12.42
C LEU A 299 -8.63 17.71 12.70
N ASP A 300 -8.45 19.00 12.95
CA ASP A 300 -9.55 19.90 13.19
C ASP A 300 -10.57 19.90 12.03
N GLY A 301 -11.85 19.89 12.38
CA GLY A 301 -12.94 19.79 11.39
C GLY A 301 -13.26 18.37 10.92
N LEU A 302 -12.55 17.37 11.39
CA LEU A 302 -12.87 15.97 11.09
C LEU A 302 -14.18 15.57 11.76
N ARG A 303 -15.23 15.28 10.98
CA ARG A 303 -16.51 14.83 11.51
C ARG A 303 -16.45 13.35 11.88
N MET A 304 -16.94 13.04 13.08
CA MET A 304 -17.17 11.68 13.52
C MET A 304 -18.67 11.39 13.52
N ASP A 305 -19.06 10.16 13.18
CA ASP A 305 -20.43 9.67 13.35
C ASP A 305 -20.66 9.35 14.84
N ALA A 306 -20.77 10.40 15.65
CA ALA A 306 -20.99 10.32 17.08
C ALA A 306 -22.12 11.28 17.47
N PRO A 307 -22.88 11.00 18.53
CA PRO A 307 -23.82 11.95 19.07
C PRO A 307 -23.10 13.24 19.48
N ASP A 308 -23.83 14.37 19.49
CA ASP A 308 -23.30 15.66 19.94
C ASP A 308 -22.79 15.51 21.38
N MET A 309 -21.49 15.44 21.53
CA MET A 309 -20.80 15.33 22.82
C MET A 309 -19.47 16.05 22.77
N SER A 310 -19.08 16.65 23.88
CA SER A 310 -17.71 17.13 24.08
C SER A 310 -16.96 16.09 24.90
N LEU A 311 -15.79 15.68 24.39
CA LEU A 311 -14.88 14.78 25.08
C LEU A 311 -13.50 15.42 25.13
N GLY A 312 -12.99 15.66 26.34
CA GLY A 312 -11.60 16.06 26.52
C GLY A 312 -10.71 14.81 26.52
N VAL A 313 -9.69 14.80 25.69
CA VAL A 313 -8.69 13.72 25.64
C VAL A 313 -7.34 14.29 26.03
N ASP A 314 -6.76 13.76 27.12
CA ASP A 314 -5.39 14.09 27.53
C ASP A 314 -4.41 13.20 26.75
N VAL A 315 -3.61 13.82 25.89
CA VAL A 315 -2.67 13.14 24.98
C VAL A 315 -1.26 13.31 25.49
N VAL A 316 -0.55 12.19 25.61
CA VAL A 316 0.89 12.13 25.88
C VAL A 316 1.59 11.48 24.70
N ASP A 317 2.34 12.23 23.94
CA ASP A 317 3.10 11.75 22.77
C ASP A 317 4.58 12.11 22.88
N GLU A 318 5.40 11.18 23.34
CA GLU A 318 6.85 11.39 23.52
C GLU A 318 7.60 11.56 22.20
N GLN A 319 7.06 11.06 21.09
CA GLN A 319 7.73 11.11 19.79
C GLN A 319 7.29 12.34 18.98
N ALA A 320 6.14 12.92 19.30
CA ALA A 320 5.58 14.12 18.67
C ALA A 320 5.06 15.07 19.77
N PRO A 321 5.97 15.81 20.47
CA PRO A 321 5.60 16.62 21.65
C PRO A 321 4.58 17.72 21.38
N TRP A 322 4.42 18.16 20.13
CA TRP A 322 3.38 19.12 19.72
C TRP A 322 1.95 18.59 19.85
N ASN A 323 1.78 17.27 19.96
CA ASN A 323 0.50 16.65 20.24
C ASN A 323 0.16 16.58 21.73
N HIS A 324 1.10 16.95 22.61
CA HIS A 324 0.89 16.92 24.06
C HIS A 324 -0.19 17.93 24.48
N GLY A 325 -1.11 17.52 25.31
CA GLY A 325 -2.12 18.40 25.91
C GLY A 325 -3.51 17.80 25.95
N VAL A 326 -4.47 18.65 26.33
CA VAL A 326 -5.88 18.31 26.37
C VAL A 326 -6.53 18.84 25.08
N TRP A 327 -7.15 17.95 24.36
CA TRP A 327 -7.80 18.20 23.07
C TRP A 327 -9.31 18.04 23.19
#